data_01aab940c44e7c35c7968bb11bd1d0c7
#
_entry.id   01aab940c44e7c35c7968bb11bd1d0c7
#
_cell.length_a   1.000
_cell.length_b   1.000
_cell.length_c   1.000
_cell.angle_alpha   90.00
_cell.angle_beta   90.00
_cell.angle_gamma   90.00
#
_symmetry.space_group_name_H-M   'P 1'
#
loop_
_entity.id
_entity.type
_entity.pdbx_description
1 polymer ?
#
loop_
_entity_poly.entity_id
_entity_poly.type
_entity_poly.pdbx_seq_one_letter_code
_entity_poly.pdbx_strand_id
1 'polypeptide(L)'
;PKPAATAHAATAPPESESEIAAAAAKIERFTDLGNAKRFAAKYRERLRYCEKWARWFVWDGMRWREDEVLAVFNLGAALIRSLYALAKKIPDEEEREAFLAHLIKSESWRSITAMINLAKADPAIAIRPDDLDSDPWLLTVKNGTLDLHTGRLRPHDQRDLITKLAPVVFDPEA
;
A
#
# COMPACT_ATOMS: atom_id res chain seq x y z
N PRO A 1 11.41 -2.21 -69.14
CA PRO A 1 10.87 -1.64 -67.91
C PRO A 1 11.53 -2.27 -66.69
N LYS A 2 12.17 -1.42 -65.95
CA LYS A 2 12.94 -1.76 -64.73
C LYS A 2 11.94 -1.76 -63.55
N PRO A 3 11.93 -2.77 -62.69
CA PRO A 3 11.03 -2.71 -61.52
C PRO A 3 11.60 -1.73 -60.47
N ALA A 4 10.69 -0.93 -59.93
CA ALA A 4 10.96 0.02 -58.87
C ALA A 4 11.33 -0.70 -57.58
N ALA A 5 12.42 -0.28 -56.97
CA ALA A 5 12.84 -0.74 -55.65
C ALA A 5 11.86 -0.24 -54.59
N THR A 6 11.20 -1.17 -53.94
CA THR A 6 10.38 -0.89 -52.74
C THR A 6 11.32 -0.52 -51.58
N ALA A 7 11.24 0.73 -51.17
CA ALA A 7 11.95 1.19 -49.97
C ALA A 7 11.38 0.46 -48.73
N HIS A 8 12.19 -0.36 -48.10
CA HIS A 8 11.90 -0.90 -46.77
C HIS A 8 11.92 0.28 -45.78
N ALA A 9 10.77 0.52 -45.17
CA ALA A 9 10.68 1.41 -44.04
C ALA A 9 11.61 0.85 -42.95
N ALA A 10 12.58 1.63 -42.51
CA ALA A 10 13.46 1.30 -41.41
C ALA A 10 12.60 1.21 -40.16
N THR A 11 12.47 0.01 -39.61
CA THR A 11 11.90 -0.23 -38.30
C THR A 11 12.82 0.46 -37.26
N ALA A 12 12.26 1.35 -36.47
CA ALA A 12 13.00 1.98 -35.36
C ALA A 12 13.62 0.89 -34.46
N PRO A 13 14.83 1.09 -33.94
CA PRO A 13 15.44 0.12 -33.03
C PRO A 13 14.55 -0.09 -31.80
N PRO A 14 14.52 -1.30 -31.22
CA PRO A 14 13.72 -1.56 -30.03
C PRO A 14 14.22 -0.65 -28.90
N GLU A 15 13.27 0.02 -28.24
CA GLU A 15 13.54 0.83 -27.05
C GLU A 15 14.27 -0.04 -26.01
N SER A 16 15.28 0.53 -25.35
CA SER A 16 15.99 -0.20 -24.30
C SER A 16 15.05 -0.51 -23.13
N GLU A 17 15.29 -1.61 -22.41
CA GLU A 17 14.50 -1.95 -21.21
C GLU A 17 14.44 -0.77 -20.22
N SER A 18 15.48 0.02 -20.16
CA SER A 18 15.57 1.23 -19.32
C SER A 18 14.61 2.34 -19.79
N GLU A 19 14.47 2.55 -21.11
CA GLU A 19 13.53 3.54 -21.69
C GLU A 19 12.09 3.09 -21.52
N ILE A 20 11.81 1.80 -21.72
CA ILE A 20 10.48 1.21 -21.48
C ILE A 20 10.11 1.35 -19.99
N ALA A 21 11.03 1.06 -19.07
CA ALA A 21 10.79 1.20 -17.63
C ALA A 21 10.56 2.67 -17.22
N ALA A 22 11.31 3.61 -17.80
CA ALA A 22 11.14 5.05 -17.54
C ALA A 22 9.79 5.57 -18.07
N ALA A 23 9.41 5.15 -19.29
CA ALA A 23 8.11 5.48 -19.90
C ALA A 23 6.95 4.87 -19.07
N ALA A 24 7.05 3.62 -18.65
CA ALA A 24 6.07 2.97 -17.79
C ALA A 24 5.92 3.68 -16.44
N ALA A 25 7.04 4.06 -15.79
CA ALA A 25 7.02 4.83 -14.56
C ALA A 25 6.37 6.21 -14.72
N LYS A 26 6.54 6.85 -15.86
CA LYS A 26 5.88 8.13 -16.19
C LYS A 26 4.38 7.96 -16.39
N ILE A 27 3.94 6.90 -17.08
CA ILE A 27 2.53 6.58 -17.28
C ILE A 27 1.85 6.20 -15.97
N GLU A 28 2.51 5.40 -15.12
CA GLU A 28 1.97 5.00 -13.81
C GLU A 28 1.68 6.18 -12.87
N ARG A 29 2.31 7.34 -13.08
CA ARG A 29 2.06 8.53 -12.25
C ARG A 29 0.60 8.96 -12.24
N PHE A 30 -0.14 8.74 -13.32
CA PHE A 30 -1.50 9.25 -13.52
C PHE A 30 -2.53 8.12 -13.68
N THR A 31 -2.34 7.02 -12.94
CA THR A 31 -3.24 5.86 -13.00
C THR A 31 -3.65 5.40 -11.61
N ASP A 32 -4.77 4.66 -11.53
CA ASP A 32 -5.20 4.02 -10.29
C ASP A 32 -4.16 3.00 -9.80
N LEU A 33 -3.46 2.32 -10.72
CA LEU A 33 -2.36 1.40 -10.38
C LEU A 33 -1.18 2.13 -9.74
N GLY A 34 -0.79 3.28 -10.30
CA GLY A 34 0.26 4.11 -9.71
C GLY A 34 -0.14 4.65 -8.33
N ASN A 35 -1.40 5.03 -8.15
CA ASN A 35 -1.93 5.41 -6.85
C ASN A 35 -1.93 4.23 -5.87
N ALA A 36 -2.26 3.01 -6.32
CA ALA A 36 -2.23 1.80 -5.50
C ALA A 36 -0.82 1.47 -5.01
N LYS A 37 0.20 1.58 -5.87
CA LYS A 37 1.61 1.42 -5.47
C LYS A 37 2.04 2.45 -4.42
N ARG A 38 1.64 3.73 -4.58
CA ARG A 38 1.90 4.78 -3.58
C ARG A 38 1.20 4.49 -2.26
N PHE A 39 -0.05 4.00 -2.33
CA PHE A 39 -0.84 3.64 -1.16
C PHE A 39 -0.18 2.51 -0.38
N ALA A 40 0.18 1.41 -1.05
CA ALA A 40 0.87 0.29 -0.43
C ALA A 40 2.20 0.72 0.18
N ALA A 41 3.05 1.45 -0.57
CA ALA A 41 4.34 1.93 -0.08
C ALA A 41 4.21 2.84 1.17
N LYS A 42 3.19 3.71 1.20
CA LYS A 42 2.97 4.64 2.32
C LYS A 42 2.42 3.96 3.56
N TYR A 43 1.57 2.95 3.39
CA TYR A 43 0.80 2.38 4.50
C TYR A 43 1.15 0.92 4.82
N ARG A 44 2.18 0.33 4.21
CA ARG A 44 2.64 -1.04 4.46
C ARG A 44 2.88 -1.38 5.93
N GLU A 45 3.25 -0.38 6.74
CA GLU A 45 3.46 -0.56 8.18
C GLU A 45 2.16 -0.47 9.01
N ARG A 46 1.05 -0.08 8.37
CA ARG A 46 -0.23 0.17 9.05
C ARG A 46 -1.38 -0.68 8.55
N LEU A 47 -1.23 -1.32 7.38
CA LEU A 47 -2.31 -2.03 6.71
C LEU A 47 -1.90 -3.45 6.35
N ARG A 48 -2.84 -4.39 6.51
CA ARG A 48 -2.78 -5.74 5.96
C ARG A 48 -4.14 -6.10 5.37
N TYR A 49 -4.12 -6.92 4.32
CA TYR A 49 -5.33 -7.45 3.72
C TYR A 49 -5.26 -8.97 3.60
N CYS A 50 -6.26 -9.65 4.15
CA CYS A 50 -6.41 -11.10 4.03
C CYS A 50 -7.49 -11.43 3.01
N GLU A 51 -7.08 -11.92 1.83
CA GLU A 51 -8.02 -12.24 0.74
C GLU A 51 -9.00 -13.36 1.13
N LYS A 52 -8.53 -14.40 1.83
CA LYS A 52 -9.37 -15.55 2.25
C LYS A 52 -10.54 -15.13 3.14
N TRP A 53 -10.35 -14.10 3.95
CA TRP A 53 -11.39 -13.54 4.81
C TRP A 53 -12.07 -12.31 4.20
N ALA A 54 -11.54 -11.78 3.09
CA ALA A 54 -11.96 -10.54 2.47
C ALA A 54 -11.95 -9.35 3.45
N ARG A 55 -10.90 -9.26 4.31
CA ARG A 55 -10.84 -8.31 5.41
C ARG A 55 -9.56 -7.50 5.40
N TRP A 56 -9.71 -6.21 5.69
CA TRP A 56 -8.61 -5.32 6.00
C TRP A 56 -8.32 -5.33 7.50
N PHE A 57 -7.03 -5.24 7.82
CA PHE A 57 -6.53 -5.05 9.17
C PHE A 57 -5.74 -3.77 9.25
N VAL A 58 -5.94 -3.03 10.33
CA VAL A 58 -5.26 -1.76 10.62
C VAL A 58 -4.49 -1.91 11.93
N TRP A 59 -3.23 -1.52 11.92
CA TRP A 59 -2.42 -1.47 13.14
C TRP A 59 -2.88 -0.31 14.04
N ASP A 60 -3.28 -0.60 15.28
CA ASP A 60 -3.78 0.38 16.25
C ASP A 60 -2.72 0.85 17.27
N GLY A 61 -1.48 0.39 17.11
CA GLY A 61 -0.38 0.64 18.04
C GLY A 61 -0.12 -0.51 19.01
N MET A 62 -1.06 -1.45 19.15
CA MET A 62 -0.95 -2.62 20.01
C MET A 62 -1.16 -3.93 19.28
N ARG A 63 -2.07 -3.96 18.31
CA ARG A 63 -2.43 -5.16 17.54
C ARG A 63 -2.99 -4.80 16.17
N TRP A 64 -3.18 -5.79 15.34
CA TRP A 64 -3.89 -5.70 14.07
C TRP A 64 -5.40 -5.85 14.29
N ARG A 65 -6.15 -4.77 14.10
CA ARG A 65 -7.61 -4.77 14.21
C ARG A 65 -8.27 -4.81 12.84
N GLU A 66 -9.38 -5.54 12.74
CA GLU A 66 -10.24 -5.46 11.57
C GLU A 66 -10.74 -4.03 11.36
N ASP A 67 -10.77 -3.57 10.10
CA ASP A 67 -11.32 -2.27 9.73
C ASP A 67 -12.85 -2.31 9.66
N GLU A 68 -13.49 -1.93 10.74
CA GLU A 68 -14.95 -1.86 10.87
C GLU A 68 -15.49 -0.45 10.58
N VAL A 69 -14.61 0.54 10.34
CA VAL A 69 -14.99 1.97 10.28
C VAL A 69 -14.48 2.69 9.03
N LEU A 70 -14.17 1.94 7.97
CA LEU A 70 -13.65 2.48 6.71
C LEU A 70 -12.34 3.29 6.88
N ALA A 71 -11.51 2.91 7.85
CA ALA A 71 -10.22 3.57 8.08
C ALA A 71 -9.32 3.48 6.84
N VAL A 72 -9.34 2.35 6.14
CA VAL A 72 -8.58 2.14 4.90
C VAL A 72 -9.02 3.11 3.80
N PHE A 73 -10.33 3.33 3.66
CA PHE A 73 -10.85 4.31 2.70
C PHE A 73 -10.41 5.74 3.05
N ASN A 74 -10.48 6.11 4.32
CA ASN A 74 -10.03 7.42 4.80
C ASN A 74 -8.53 7.62 4.56
N LEU A 75 -7.70 6.58 4.73
CA LEU A 75 -6.27 6.62 4.39
C LEU A 75 -6.05 6.79 2.88
N GLY A 76 -6.88 6.16 2.05
CA GLY A 76 -6.88 6.36 0.59
C GLY A 76 -7.15 7.81 0.21
N ALA A 77 -8.22 8.40 0.75
CA ALA A 77 -8.54 9.81 0.54
C ALA A 77 -7.42 10.75 1.04
N ALA A 78 -6.83 10.44 2.20
CA ALA A 78 -5.72 11.21 2.76
C ALA A 78 -4.46 11.12 1.90
N LEU A 79 -4.18 9.96 1.26
CA LEU A 79 -3.11 9.85 0.29
C LEU A 79 -3.32 10.81 -0.87
N ILE A 80 -4.48 10.75 -1.55
CA ILE A 80 -4.76 11.60 -2.71
C ILE A 80 -4.58 13.08 -2.34
N ARG A 81 -5.12 13.53 -1.22
CA ARG A 81 -4.93 14.91 -0.72
C ARG A 81 -3.47 15.25 -0.48
N SER A 82 -2.66 14.31 0.03
CA SER A 82 -1.22 14.55 0.25
C SER A 82 -0.43 14.75 -1.04
N LEU A 83 -0.91 14.21 -2.17
CA LEU A 83 -0.24 14.34 -3.47
C LEU A 83 -0.35 15.74 -4.07
N TYR A 84 -1.32 16.58 -3.65
CA TYR A 84 -1.38 17.98 -4.08
C TYR A 84 -0.13 18.78 -3.68
N ALA A 85 0.45 18.47 -2.52
CA ALA A 85 1.72 19.07 -2.12
C ALA A 85 2.88 18.67 -3.03
N LEU A 86 2.82 17.46 -3.60
CA LEU A 86 3.80 16.96 -4.56
C LEU A 86 3.64 17.66 -5.92
N ALA A 87 2.39 17.92 -6.35
CA ALA A 87 2.10 18.64 -7.60
C ALA A 87 2.80 19.99 -7.65
N LYS A 88 2.84 20.73 -6.53
CA LYS A 88 3.51 22.02 -6.42
C LYS A 88 5.01 21.97 -6.69
N LYS A 89 5.64 20.81 -6.62
CA LYS A 89 7.08 20.59 -6.84
C LYS A 89 7.41 20.21 -8.29
N ILE A 90 6.43 20.01 -9.15
CA ILE A 90 6.61 19.69 -10.57
C ILE A 90 6.95 20.99 -11.30
N PRO A 91 8.16 21.13 -11.89
CA PRO A 91 8.58 22.38 -12.53
C PRO A 91 7.82 22.62 -13.84
N ASP A 92 7.59 21.56 -14.61
CA ASP A 92 6.89 21.62 -15.88
C ASP A 92 5.40 21.90 -15.67
N GLU A 93 4.89 22.94 -16.36
CA GLU A 93 3.53 23.41 -16.15
C GLU A 93 2.50 22.45 -16.72
N GLU A 94 2.74 21.91 -17.91
CA GLU A 94 1.84 20.96 -18.56
C GLU A 94 1.74 19.64 -17.75
N GLU A 95 2.88 19.13 -17.30
CA GLU A 95 2.91 17.93 -16.43
C GLU A 95 2.20 18.19 -15.08
N ARG A 96 2.38 19.40 -14.51
CA ARG A 96 1.73 19.78 -13.26
C ARG A 96 0.22 19.86 -13.41
N GLU A 97 -0.28 20.49 -14.50
CA GLU A 97 -1.71 20.57 -14.77
C GLU A 97 -2.33 19.19 -15.04
N ALA A 98 -1.67 18.33 -15.82
CA ALA A 98 -2.09 16.95 -16.03
C ALA A 98 -2.15 16.17 -14.72
N PHE A 99 -1.18 16.36 -13.82
CA PHE A 99 -1.19 15.71 -12.50
C PHE A 99 -2.33 16.22 -11.63
N LEU A 100 -2.58 17.52 -11.58
CA LEU A 100 -3.70 18.10 -10.84
C LEU A 100 -5.04 17.57 -11.35
N ALA A 101 -5.24 17.51 -12.67
CA ALA A 101 -6.45 16.94 -13.27
C ALA A 101 -6.64 15.46 -12.88
N HIS A 102 -5.55 14.68 -12.87
CA HIS A 102 -5.58 13.30 -12.38
C HIS A 102 -5.97 13.22 -10.90
N LEU A 103 -5.42 14.08 -10.03
CA LEU A 103 -5.74 14.09 -8.60
C LEU A 103 -7.22 14.41 -8.35
N ILE A 104 -7.77 15.42 -9.04
CA ILE A 104 -9.20 15.76 -8.95
C ILE A 104 -10.07 14.55 -9.32
N LYS A 105 -9.74 13.84 -10.41
CA LYS A 105 -10.44 12.62 -10.81
C LYS A 105 -10.30 11.49 -9.77
N SER A 106 -9.13 11.40 -9.13
CA SER A 106 -8.79 10.38 -8.15
C SER A 106 -9.51 10.58 -6.80
N GLU A 107 -10.10 11.74 -6.51
CA GLU A 107 -10.89 11.98 -5.30
C GLU A 107 -12.26 11.28 -5.31
N SER A 108 -12.69 10.77 -6.46
CA SER A 108 -13.97 10.07 -6.56
C SER A 108 -13.96 8.77 -5.75
N TRP A 109 -15.13 8.40 -5.20
CA TRP A 109 -15.34 7.10 -4.52
C TRP A 109 -14.82 5.94 -5.39
N ARG A 110 -15.15 5.96 -6.69
CA ARG A 110 -14.74 4.93 -7.65
C ARG A 110 -13.23 4.78 -7.73
N SER A 111 -12.50 5.88 -7.88
CA SER A 111 -11.04 5.84 -8.03
C SER A 111 -10.34 5.47 -6.73
N ILE A 112 -10.81 5.97 -5.58
CA ILE A 112 -10.27 5.56 -4.27
C ILE A 112 -10.50 4.06 -4.04
N THR A 113 -11.69 3.54 -4.36
CA THR A 113 -11.99 2.11 -4.23
C THR A 113 -11.15 1.27 -5.20
N ALA A 114 -10.96 1.72 -6.44
CA ALA A 114 -10.11 1.04 -7.41
C ALA A 114 -8.66 0.96 -6.93
N MET A 115 -8.10 2.06 -6.46
CA MET A 115 -6.77 2.14 -5.86
C MET A 115 -6.60 1.15 -4.69
N ILE A 116 -7.55 1.15 -3.74
CA ILE A 116 -7.52 0.25 -2.57
C ILE A 116 -7.62 -1.21 -3.01
N ASN A 117 -8.47 -1.54 -3.98
CA ASN A 117 -8.61 -2.91 -4.49
C ASN A 117 -7.34 -3.39 -5.20
N LEU A 118 -6.68 -2.53 -5.97
CA LEU A 118 -5.40 -2.86 -6.60
C LEU A 118 -4.29 -3.07 -5.57
N ALA A 119 -4.29 -2.29 -4.48
CA ALA A 119 -3.30 -2.40 -3.42
C ALA A 119 -3.39 -3.70 -2.61
N LYS A 120 -4.52 -4.42 -2.63
CA LYS A 120 -4.68 -5.72 -1.96
C LYS A 120 -3.68 -6.77 -2.45
N ALA A 121 -3.26 -6.68 -3.72
CA ALA A 121 -2.32 -7.61 -4.33
C ALA A 121 -0.85 -7.27 -4.03
N ASP A 122 -0.56 -6.14 -3.40
CA ASP A 122 0.81 -5.77 -3.05
C ASP A 122 1.36 -6.72 -1.96
N PRO A 123 2.55 -7.32 -2.17
CA PRO A 123 3.15 -8.25 -1.21
C PRO A 123 3.38 -7.67 0.19
N ALA A 124 3.52 -6.34 0.31
CA ALA A 124 3.67 -5.68 1.60
C ALA A 124 2.32 -5.48 2.34
N ILE A 125 1.22 -5.65 1.64
CA ILE A 125 -0.16 -5.51 2.16
C ILE A 125 -0.82 -6.88 2.35
N ALA A 126 -0.64 -7.79 1.37
CA ALA A 126 -1.26 -9.11 1.38
C ALA A 126 -0.74 -9.97 2.53
N ILE A 127 -1.66 -10.65 3.23
CA ILE A 127 -1.31 -11.57 4.33
C ILE A 127 -2.20 -12.81 4.28
N ARG A 128 -1.67 -13.94 4.76
CA ARG A 128 -2.43 -15.18 4.90
C ARG A 128 -3.06 -15.28 6.29
N PRO A 129 -4.17 -16.02 6.45
CA PRO A 129 -4.73 -16.30 7.78
C PRO A 129 -3.73 -16.91 8.75
N ASP A 130 -2.89 -17.83 8.25
CA ASP A 130 -1.95 -18.59 9.06
C ASP A 130 -0.73 -17.76 9.53
N ASP A 131 -0.52 -16.58 8.95
CA ASP A 131 0.50 -15.62 9.39
C ASP A 131 0.04 -14.81 10.62
N LEU A 132 -1.30 -14.67 10.79
CA LEU A 132 -1.90 -13.95 11.91
C LEU A 132 -1.96 -14.85 13.16
N ASP A 133 -1.59 -14.28 14.32
CA ASP A 133 -1.58 -14.98 15.61
C ASP A 133 -0.80 -16.31 15.56
N SER A 134 0.25 -16.39 14.72
CA SER A 134 0.98 -17.63 14.44
C SER A 134 1.88 -18.09 15.58
N ASP A 135 2.33 -17.18 16.44
CA ASP A 135 3.15 -17.52 17.60
C ASP A 135 2.28 -17.65 18.86
N PRO A 136 2.04 -18.89 19.38
CA PRO A 136 1.21 -19.12 20.56
C PRO A 136 1.86 -18.67 21.88
N TRP A 137 3.14 -18.30 21.85
CA TRP A 137 3.88 -17.90 23.03
C TRP A 137 3.92 -16.38 23.22
N LEU A 138 3.31 -15.62 22.33
CA LEU A 138 3.17 -14.17 22.44
C LEU A 138 1.78 -13.79 22.92
N LEU A 139 1.70 -13.11 24.04
CA LEU A 139 0.45 -12.59 24.61
C LEU A 139 0.48 -11.06 24.61
N THR A 140 -0.37 -10.44 23.80
CA THR A 140 -0.52 -8.99 23.80
C THR A 140 -1.42 -8.54 24.97
N VAL A 141 -0.89 -7.68 25.82
CA VAL A 141 -1.54 -7.00 26.94
C VAL A 141 -1.51 -5.48 26.71
N LYS A 142 -2.21 -4.68 27.52
CA LYS A 142 -2.30 -3.22 27.30
C LYS A 142 -0.97 -2.49 27.29
N ASN A 143 0.01 -2.94 28.07
CA ASN A 143 1.31 -2.28 28.22
C ASN A 143 2.46 -2.95 27.47
N GLY A 144 2.17 -3.94 26.60
CA GLY A 144 3.20 -4.59 25.79
C GLY A 144 2.79 -5.97 25.27
N THR A 145 3.76 -6.67 24.70
CA THR A 145 3.66 -8.07 24.31
C THR A 145 4.51 -8.89 25.27
N LEU A 146 3.88 -9.83 25.98
CA LEU A 146 4.53 -10.75 26.92
C LEU A 146 5.00 -11.99 26.15
N ASP A 147 6.28 -12.29 26.25
CA ASP A 147 6.85 -13.56 25.80
C ASP A 147 6.66 -14.60 26.93
N LEU A 148 5.81 -15.58 26.69
CA LEU A 148 5.45 -16.62 27.68
C LEU A 148 6.57 -17.62 27.93
N HIS A 149 7.58 -17.74 27.06
CA HIS A 149 8.77 -18.55 27.32
C HIS A 149 9.69 -17.91 28.36
N THR A 150 9.83 -16.59 28.30
CA THR A 150 10.80 -15.87 29.12
C THR A 150 10.16 -15.09 30.27
N GLY A 151 8.84 -14.92 30.25
CA GLY A 151 8.11 -14.05 31.17
C GLY A 151 8.41 -12.55 30.99
N ARG A 152 9.04 -12.14 29.90
CA ARG A 152 9.45 -10.76 29.65
C ARG A 152 8.42 -9.99 28.87
N LEU A 153 8.09 -8.80 29.36
CA LEU A 153 7.29 -7.83 28.63
C LEU A 153 8.20 -7.00 27.71
N ARG A 154 7.76 -6.79 26.46
CA ARG A 154 8.42 -5.90 25.49
C ARG A 154 7.40 -4.98 24.82
N PRO A 155 7.83 -3.89 24.16
CA PRO A 155 6.93 -3.07 23.37
C PRO A 155 6.17 -3.89 22.31
N HIS A 156 4.97 -3.45 21.97
CA HIS A 156 4.21 -4.03 20.86
C HIS A 156 4.98 -3.88 19.55
N ASP A 157 4.95 -4.92 18.73
CA ASP A 157 5.59 -4.94 17.42
C ASP A 157 4.58 -5.41 16.36
N GLN A 158 4.37 -4.60 15.34
CA GLN A 158 3.48 -4.95 14.23
C GLN A 158 3.91 -6.21 13.46
N ARG A 159 5.20 -6.58 13.55
CA ARG A 159 5.75 -7.79 12.91
C ARG A 159 5.31 -9.08 13.60
N ASP A 160 4.81 -9.00 14.83
CA ASP A 160 4.24 -10.15 15.54
C ASP A 160 2.92 -10.61 14.95
N LEU A 161 2.27 -9.79 14.12
CA LEU A 161 1.02 -10.06 13.42
C LEU A 161 -0.12 -10.51 14.35
N ILE A 162 -0.13 -10.03 15.59
CA ILE A 162 -1.12 -10.38 16.60
C ILE A 162 -2.40 -9.57 16.39
N THR A 163 -3.55 -10.27 16.40
CA THR A 163 -4.88 -9.65 16.31
C THR A 163 -5.60 -9.56 17.66
N LYS A 164 -5.18 -10.35 18.64
CA LYS A 164 -5.82 -10.49 19.95
C LYS A 164 -5.16 -9.58 20.97
N LEU A 165 -5.95 -9.10 21.94
CA LEU A 165 -5.48 -8.29 23.05
C LEU A 165 -6.18 -8.75 24.33
N ALA A 166 -5.40 -9.18 25.32
CA ALA A 166 -5.90 -9.33 26.68
C ALA A 166 -6.06 -7.92 27.29
N PRO A 167 -7.26 -7.52 27.74
CA PRO A 167 -7.52 -6.14 28.17
C PRO A 167 -7.01 -5.85 29.59
N VAL A 168 -5.87 -6.43 29.94
CA VAL A 168 -5.21 -6.30 31.26
C VAL A 168 -3.84 -5.63 31.10
N VAL A 169 -3.33 -5.11 32.20
CA VAL A 169 -1.93 -4.65 32.33
C VAL A 169 -1.14 -5.79 32.97
N PHE A 170 0.00 -6.13 32.40
CA PHE A 170 0.92 -7.07 33.02
C PHE A 170 1.73 -6.35 34.12
N ASP A 171 1.71 -6.91 35.31
CA ASP A 171 2.50 -6.48 36.43
C ASP A 171 3.37 -7.66 36.89
N PRO A 172 4.70 -7.56 36.80
CA PRO A 172 5.60 -8.64 37.23
C PRO A 172 5.67 -8.82 38.73
N GLU A 173 5.16 -7.85 39.50
CA GLU A 173 5.18 -7.86 40.96
C GLU A 173 3.85 -8.32 41.58
N ALA A 174 2.83 -8.62 40.74
CA ALA A 174 1.47 -8.98 41.19
C ALA A 174 1.36 -10.46 41.62
#